data_9a57740229d9dc619282228ab55b0645
#
_entry.id   9a57740229d9dc619282228ab55b0645
#
_cell.length_a   1.000
_cell.length_b   1.000
_cell.length_c   1.000
_cell.angle_alpha   90.00
_cell.angle_beta   90.00
_cell.angle_gamma   90.00
#
_symmetry.space_group_name_H-M   'P 1'
#
loop_
_entity.id
_entity.type
_entity.pdbx_description
1 polymer ?
#
loop_
_entity_poly.entity_id
_entity_poly.type
_entity_poly.pdbx_seq_one_letter_code
_entity_poly.pdbx_strand_id
1 'polypeptide(L)' 'MDRKKAICEYLRQNHIGKEKAIHSKELEKLFMLDGRNIRRKISALRQDGFPICSDETGYYYAGNQIGRASCRERV' A
#
# COMPACT_ATOMS: atom_id res chain seq x y z
N MET A 1 -11.89 -14.73 2.73
CA MET A 1 -10.66 -14.15 2.62
C MET A 1 -10.76 -12.69 2.56
N ASP A 2 -9.89 -12.04 3.21
CA ASP A 2 -9.96 -10.62 3.33
C ASP A 2 -9.10 -9.97 2.26
N ARG A 3 -9.67 -9.22 1.37
CA ARG A 3 -8.90 -8.58 0.32
C ARG A 3 -7.92 -7.59 0.89
N LYS A 4 -8.28 -6.98 2.02
CA LYS A 4 -7.39 -6.03 2.65
C LYS A 4 -6.09 -6.72 3.02
N LYS A 5 -6.16 -7.90 3.61
CA LYS A 5 -4.98 -8.60 3.96
C LYS A 5 -4.22 -9.06 2.74
N ALA A 6 -4.92 -9.48 1.71
CA ALA A 6 -4.27 -9.93 0.49
C ALA A 6 -3.45 -8.81 -0.12
N ILE A 7 -4.00 -7.61 -0.12
CA ILE A 7 -3.28 -6.46 -0.67
C ILE A 7 -2.03 -6.18 0.17
N CYS A 8 -2.17 -6.24 1.49
CA CYS A 8 -1.05 -5.98 2.38
C CYS A 8 0.07 -7.00 2.13
N GLU A 9 -0.28 -8.26 2.04
CA GLU A 9 0.70 -9.30 1.80
C GLU A 9 1.38 -9.11 0.45
N TYR A 10 0.61 -8.79 -0.54
CA TYR A 10 1.16 -8.62 -1.88
C TYR A 10 2.17 -7.47 -1.88
N LEU A 11 1.83 -6.36 -1.26
CA LEU A 11 2.74 -5.23 -1.21
C LEU A 11 3.97 -5.58 -0.38
N ARG A 12 3.78 -6.28 0.71
CA ARG A 12 4.89 -6.62 1.56
C ARG A 12 5.86 -7.57 0.87
N GLN A 13 5.37 -8.43 0.02
CA GLN A 13 6.23 -9.39 -0.63
C GLN A 13 6.86 -8.89 -1.91
N ASN A 14 6.18 -8.03 -2.61
CA ASN A 14 6.64 -7.63 -3.93
C ASN A 14 6.94 -6.16 -4.09
N HIS A 15 6.44 -5.34 -3.24
CA HIS A 15 6.56 -3.90 -3.42
C HIS A 15 7.03 -3.19 -2.17
N ILE A 16 8.18 -3.61 -1.68
CA ILE A 16 8.76 -2.97 -0.53
C ILE A 16 9.67 -1.86 -1.03
N GLY A 17 9.48 -0.69 -0.51
CA GLY A 17 10.33 0.43 -0.89
C GLY A 17 9.73 1.25 -2.01
N LYS A 18 10.06 2.53 -2.01
CA LYS A 18 9.49 3.44 -2.98
C LYS A 18 9.85 3.05 -4.41
N GLU A 19 10.99 2.46 -4.60
CA GLU A 19 11.40 2.09 -5.93
C GLU A 19 10.53 1.00 -6.52
N LYS A 20 9.85 0.25 -5.69
CA LYS A 20 9.00 -0.82 -6.18
C LYS A 20 7.54 -0.51 -6.02
N ALA A 21 7.18 0.75 -5.96
CA ALA A 21 5.77 1.12 -5.82
C ALA A 21 4.96 0.60 -6.99
N ILE A 22 3.74 0.22 -6.72
CA ILE A 22 2.88 -0.30 -7.76
C ILE A 22 1.72 0.67 -7.96
N HIS A 23 1.33 0.90 -9.19
CA HIS A 23 0.26 1.81 -9.50
C HIS A 23 -1.07 1.26 -9.01
N SER A 24 -1.96 2.14 -8.62
CA SER A 24 -3.26 1.70 -8.16
C SER A 24 -4.00 0.95 -9.24
N LYS A 25 -3.77 1.32 -10.50
CA LYS A 25 -4.44 0.63 -11.58
C LYS A 25 -4.04 -0.82 -11.64
N GLU A 26 -2.80 -1.12 -11.32
CA GLU A 26 -2.34 -2.49 -11.30
C GLU A 26 -3.05 -3.24 -10.17
N LEU A 27 -3.17 -2.60 -9.02
CA LEU A 27 -3.85 -3.24 -7.91
C LEU A 27 -5.31 -3.48 -8.24
N GLU A 28 -5.93 -2.54 -8.95
CA GLU A 28 -7.32 -2.70 -9.34
C GLU A 28 -7.49 -3.95 -10.19
N LYS A 29 -6.57 -4.16 -11.11
CA LYS A 29 -6.67 -5.31 -11.96
C LYS A 29 -6.37 -6.60 -11.20
N LEU A 30 -5.36 -6.56 -10.37
CA LEU A 30 -4.97 -7.78 -9.66
C LEU A 30 -6.06 -8.24 -8.70
N PHE A 31 -6.72 -7.33 -8.04
CA PHE A 31 -7.73 -7.70 -7.07
C PHE A 31 -9.15 -7.45 -7.54
N MET A 32 -9.28 -7.02 -8.78
CA MET A 32 -10.59 -6.77 -9.37
C MET A 32 -11.43 -5.83 -8.52
N LEU A 33 -10.81 -4.75 -8.10
CA LEU A 33 -11.48 -3.76 -7.30
C LEU A 33 -11.36 -2.39 -7.96
N ASP A 34 -12.27 -1.49 -7.62
CA ASP A 34 -12.20 -0.15 -8.13
C ASP A 34 -11.13 0.63 -7.43
N GLY A 35 -10.72 1.73 -7.99
CA GLY A 35 -9.75 2.60 -7.34
C GLY A 35 -10.24 3.05 -5.98
N ARG A 36 -11.53 3.32 -5.86
CA ARG A 36 -12.09 3.76 -4.60
C ARG A 36 -11.95 2.67 -3.55
N ASN A 37 -12.23 1.43 -3.92
CA ASN A 37 -12.11 0.33 -2.99
C ASN A 37 -10.66 0.08 -2.61
N ILE A 38 -9.75 0.22 -3.56
CA ILE A 38 -8.34 0.06 -3.27
C ILE A 38 -7.92 1.10 -2.23
N ARG A 39 -8.32 2.34 -2.43
CA ARG A 39 -7.94 3.39 -1.50
C ARG A 39 -8.51 3.14 -0.11
N ARG A 40 -9.73 2.68 -0.04
CA ARG A 40 -10.34 2.41 1.25
C ARG A 40 -9.60 1.30 1.97
N LYS A 41 -9.22 0.26 1.26
CA LYS A 41 -8.53 -0.84 1.89
C LYS A 41 -7.13 -0.44 2.33
N ILE A 42 -6.45 0.37 1.53
CA ILE A 42 -5.14 0.86 1.91
C ILE A 42 -5.26 1.74 3.16
N SER A 43 -6.27 2.59 3.19
CA SER A 43 -6.47 3.45 4.33
C SER A 43 -6.73 2.63 5.59
N ALA A 44 -7.53 1.60 5.47
CA ALA A 44 -7.82 0.75 6.61
C ALA A 44 -6.57 0.03 7.11
N LEU A 45 -5.72 -0.40 6.18
CA LEU A 45 -4.48 -1.05 6.56
C LEU A 45 -3.57 -0.10 7.31
N ARG A 46 -3.52 1.15 6.86
CA ARG A 46 -2.70 2.12 7.54
C ARG A 46 -3.21 2.38 8.95
N GLN A 47 -4.51 2.38 9.12
CA GLN A 47 -5.09 2.58 10.43
C GLN A 47 -4.82 1.38 11.32
N ASP A 48 -4.69 0.20 10.73
CA ASP A 48 -4.38 -0.98 11.50
C ASP A 48 -2.91 -1.02 11.93
N GLY A 49 -2.12 -0.13 11.39
CA GLY A 49 -0.72 -0.08 11.79
C GLY A 49 0.27 -0.60 10.77
N PHE A 50 -0.19 -0.99 9.61
CA PHE A 50 0.73 -1.48 8.59
C PHE A 50 1.37 -0.29 7.88
N PRO A 51 2.67 -0.34 7.67
CA PRO A 51 3.38 0.78 7.06
C PRO A 51 3.27 0.80 5.55
N ILE A 52 2.11 1.17 5.05
CA ILE A 52 1.89 1.28 3.63
C ILE A 52 1.88 2.73 3.25
N CYS A 53 2.68 3.07 2.26
CA CYS A 53 2.79 4.45 1.82
C CYS A 53 2.26 4.63 0.42
N SER A 54 1.93 5.83 0.07
CA SER A 54 1.50 6.11 -1.29
C SER A 54 2.36 7.24 -1.82
N ASP A 55 2.59 7.22 -3.12
CA ASP A 55 3.46 8.19 -3.73
C ASP A 55 2.90 8.48 -5.09
N GLU A 56 3.50 9.37 -5.85
CA GLU A 56 3.03 9.64 -7.17
C GLU A 56 3.10 8.42 -8.01
N THR A 57 4.01 7.49 -7.73
CA THR A 57 4.14 6.29 -8.53
C THR A 57 3.17 5.21 -8.09
N GLY A 58 2.56 5.33 -6.92
CA GLY A 58 1.62 4.32 -6.50
C GLY A 58 1.77 3.99 -5.03
N TYR A 59 1.47 2.76 -4.68
CA TYR A 59 1.54 2.31 -3.31
C TYR A 59 2.71 1.36 -3.09
N TYR A 60 3.27 1.36 -1.90
CA TYR A 60 4.34 0.44 -1.57
C TYR A 60 4.35 0.19 -0.07
N TYR A 61 5.01 -0.87 0.33
CA TYR A 61 5.15 -1.21 1.73
C TYR A 61 6.47 -0.59 2.19
N ALA A 62 6.42 0.11 3.29
CA ALA A 62 7.58 0.86 3.73
C ALA A 62 8.77 0.02 4.15
N GLY A 63 8.61 -1.19 4.33
CA GLY A 63 9.74 -1.97 4.65
C GLY A 63 10.09 -1.92 6.03
N ASN A 64 11.28 -1.93 6.37
CA ASN A 64 11.54 -1.98 7.63
C ASN A 64 11.92 -0.83 8.18
N GLN A 65 12.41 -0.65 8.60
CA GLN A 65 12.79 0.27 9.27
C GLN A 65 12.63 1.40 9.22
N ILE A 66 12.83 1.89 9.40
CA ILE A 66 12.87 3.07 9.34
C ILE A 66 11.89 3.70 9.16
N GLY A 67 11.16 3.41 8.84
CA GLY A 67 10.15 4.06 8.64
C GLY A 67 9.80 5.22 9.22
N ARG A 68 10.26 5.67 9.99
CA ARG A 68 9.81 6.66 10.67
C ARG A 68 9.52 7.61 9.79
N ALA A 69 9.78 7.95 9.13
CA ALA A 69 9.56 8.99 8.55
C ALA A 69 8.90 8.90 7.40
N SER A 70 8.98 8.29 6.66
CA SER A 70 8.50 8.31 5.54
C SER A 70 7.19 8.61 5.26
N CYS A 71 6.30 8.01 5.41
CA CYS A 71 5.02 8.28 5.05
C CYS A 71 4.39 9.36 5.68
N ARG A 72 4.83 9.86 6.59
CA ARG A 72 4.15 10.82 7.30
C ARG A 72 4.27 11.99 6.88
N GLU A 73 4.28 12.52 6.39
CA GLU A 73 4.32 13.52 6.00
C GLU A 73 3.76 14.36 6.12
N ARG A 74 3.65 14.96 6.21
CA ARG A 74 3.15 15.62 6.36
C ARG A 74 2.44 16.11 6.31
N VAL A 75 2.20 16.44 6.45
CA VAL A 75 1.66 16.84 6.39
C VAL A 75 1.47 17.30 6.37
#